data_54e6e0f1012570b7094615e58e98df7e
#
_entry.id   54e6e0f1012570b7094615e58e98df7e
#
_cell.length_a   1.000
_cell.length_b   1.000
_cell.length_c   1.000
_cell.angle_alpha   90.00
_cell.angle_beta   90.00
_cell.angle_gamma   90.00
#
_symmetry.space_group_name_H-M   'P 1'
#
loop_
_entity.id
_entity.type
_entity.pdbx_description
1 polymer ?
#
loop_
_entity_poly.entity_id
_entity_poly.type
_entity_poly.pdbx_seq_one_letter_code
_entity_poly.pdbx_strand_id
1 'polypeptide(L)'
;MKRTADVVIIGGGCMGASVAYHLARRGVTDVVLVEREPMLGAGSTGRNAGGVRHQFSNEANILLSIESIGLFEHFKEEVGTDIDFHQDGYLFLLSTPASVEMFTANVALQRRLGITVDWLDAAEASALSAGLVTDGVVGATFCQRDGIADPNGVTMGFAKSAQAAGVEIVRDTEVTGVLVEGGCIAGVETTGGSIAAPVVVNAAGPHARAIGRMAGLDVPVDPYRRHIFIAQPPPAARRWNVPSSRIMVIDFESTFYFHREGAGVLFGMGDPHETPTFDL
;
A
#
# COMPACT_ATOMS: atom_id res chain seq x y z
N MET A 1 23.44 16.40 -5.55
CA MET A 1 22.06 16.54 -6.12
C MET A 1 22.17 17.22 -7.48
N LYS A 2 21.61 16.56 -8.52
CA LYS A 2 21.48 17.15 -9.86
C LYS A 2 20.67 18.45 -9.81
N ARG A 3 20.95 19.36 -10.72
CA ARG A 3 20.18 20.61 -10.88
C ARG A 3 19.16 20.55 -12.02
N THR A 4 19.23 19.50 -12.84
CA THR A 4 18.33 19.25 -13.96
C THR A 4 18.00 17.77 -14.02
N ALA A 5 16.81 17.42 -14.46
CA ALA A 5 16.38 16.06 -14.73
C ALA A 5 15.24 16.06 -15.78
N ASP A 6 15.01 14.93 -16.46
CA ASP A 6 13.83 14.75 -17.30
C ASP A 6 12.57 14.62 -16.43
N VAL A 7 12.68 13.95 -15.26
CA VAL A 7 11.58 13.72 -14.34
C VAL A 7 12.04 13.92 -12.90
N VAL A 8 11.25 14.65 -12.11
CA VAL A 8 11.38 14.69 -10.65
C VAL A 8 10.21 13.93 -10.03
N ILE A 9 10.50 13.00 -9.11
CA ILE A 9 9.50 12.27 -8.33
C ILE A 9 9.54 12.79 -6.90
N ILE A 10 8.40 13.24 -6.38
CA ILE A 10 8.26 13.75 -5.01
C ILE A 10 7.68 12.65 -4.11
N GLY A 11 8.48 12.17 -3.19
CA GLY A 11 8.12 11.15 -2.19
C GLY A 11 8.76 9.78 -2.47
N GLY A 12 9.50 9.28 -1.48
CA GLY A 12 10.23 8.00 -1.50
C GLY A 12 9.49 6.85 -0.85
N GLY A 13 8.15 6.86 -0.87
CA GLY A 13 7.32 5.69 -0.52
C GLY A 13 7.31 4.64 -1.63
N CYS A 14 6.54 3.54 -1.43
CA CYS A 14 6.47 2.46 -2.41
C CYS A 14 6.01 2.94 -3.79
N MET A 15 5.10 3.91 -3.87
CA MET A 15 4.63 4.47 -5.14
C MET A 15 5.73 5.22 -5.88
N GLY A 16 6.46 6.12 -5.20
CA GLY A 16 7.56 6.86 -5.83
C GLY A 16 8.71 5.96 -6.25
N ALA A 17 9.08 4.99 -5.41
CA ALA A 17 10.10 3.99 -5.73
C ALA A 17 9.70 3.11 -6.92
N SER A 18 8.42 2.69 -6.98
CA SER A 18 7.86 1.94 -8.11
C SER A 18 7.89 2.74 -9.41
N VAL A 19 7.47 4.02 -9.37
CA VAL A 19 7.54 4.91 -10.55
C VAL A 19 8.97 5.06 -11.04
N ALA A 20 9.92 5.30 -10.13
CA ALA A 20 11.34 5.40 -10.47
C ALA A 20 11.87 4.14 -11.15
N TYR A 21 11.54 2.95 -10.60
CA TYR A 21 11.89 1.67 -11.18
C TYR A 21 11.32 1.48 -12.58
N HIS A 22 10.02 1.72 -12.75
CA HIS A 22 9.35 1.50 -14.03
C HIS A 22 9.76 2.51 -15.11
N LEU A 23 10.10 3.75 -14.75
CA LEU A 23 10.71 4.71 -15.67
C LEU A 23 12.08 4.22 -16.13
N ALA A 24 12.94 3.82 -15.20
CA ALA A 24 14.27 3.29 -15.50
C ALA A 24 14.20 2.04 -16.41
N ARG A 25 13.29 1.11 -16.13
CA ARG A 25 13.03 -0.07 -16.98
C ARG A 25 12.61 0.29 -18.41
N ARG A 26 12.03 1.47 -18.61
CA ARG A 26 11.65 2.02 -19.94
C ARG A 26 12.72 2.90 -20.58
N GLY A 27 13.93 2.97 -19.98
CA GLY A 27 15.05 3.74 -20.50
C GLY A 27 15.04 5.22 -20.08
N VAL A 28 14.09 5.67 -19.24
CA VAL A 28 14.08 7.03 -18.69
C VAL A 28 14.87 7.01 -17.38
N THR A 29 16.15 7.38 -17.46
CA THR A 29 17.10 7.27 -16.34
C THR A 29 17.55 8.62 -15.79
N ASP A 30 17.34 9.74 -16.50
CA ASP A 30 17.57 11.07 -15.95
C ASP A 30 16.42 11.50 -15.06
N VAL A 31 16.30 10.78 -13.93
CA VAL A 31 15.26 10.91 -12.93
C VAL A 31 15.88 11.24 -11.58
N VAL A 32 15.25 12.17 -10.86
CA VAL A 32 15.58 12.47 -9.46
C VAL A 32 14.36 12.16 -8.59
N LEU A 33 14.49 11.25 -7.63
CA LEU A 33 13.50 11.02 -6.58
C LEU A 33 13.92 11.79 -5.34
N VAL A 34 13.04 12.65 -4.82
CA VAL A 34 13.28 13.47 -3.64
C VAL A 34 12.43 12.98 -2.48
N GLU A 35 13.06 12.67 -1.35
CA GLU A 35 12.42 12.26 -0.10
C GLU A 35 12.85 13.18 1.04
N ARG A 36 11.90 13.70 1.82
CA ARG A 36 12.19 14.60 2.94
C ARG A 36 12.76 13.89 4.15
N GLU A 37 12.41 12.61 4.35
CA GLU A 37 12.87 11.83 5.50
C GLU A 37 14.26 11.21 5.23
N PRO A 38 15.01 10.85 6.29
CA PRO A 38 16.31 10.21 6.14
C PRO A 38 16.22 8.78 5.57
N MET A 39 15.04 8.18 5.59
CA MET A 39 14.78 6.82 5.07
C MET A 39 13.62 6.82 4.09
N LEU A 40 13.75 6.01 3.03
CA LEU A 40 12.63 5.71 2.15
C LEU A 40 11.57 4.90 2.90
N GLY A 41 10.31 5.09 2.51
CA GLY A 41 9.20 4.36 3.10
C GLY A 41 8.81 4.80 4.51
N ALA A 42 9.40 5.86 5.07
CA ALA A 42 9.13 6.33 6.44
C ALA A 42 7.68 6.82 6.68
N GLY A 43 6.96 7.15 5.61
CA GLY A 43 5.55 7.57 5.67
C GLY A 43 4.58 6.39 5.83
N SER A 44 3.42 6.48 5.18
CA SER A 44 2.36 5.44 5.22
C SER A 44 2.85 4.06 4.78
N THR A 45 3.86 4.00 3.91
CA THR A 45 4.44 2.75 3.42
C THR A 45 5.03 1.90 4.55
N GLY A 46 5.84 2.47 5.44
CA GLY A 46 6.43 1.71 6.55
C GLY A 46 5.52 1.56 7.77
N ARG A 47 4.28 2.06 7.68
CA ARG A 47 3.31 2.10 8.78
C ARG A 47 1.99 1.43 8.39
N ASN A 48 2.05 0.38 7.58
CA ASN A 48 0.89 -0.39 7.15
C ASN A 48 1.02 -1.87 7.52
N ALA A 49 -0.06 -2.62 7.36
CA ALA A 49 -0.13 -4.04 7.69
C ALA A 49 0.43 -4.97 6.60
N GLY A 50 1.05 -4.45 5.56
CA GLY A 50 1.62 -5.25 4.46
C GLY A 50 0.61 -5.92 3.54
N GLY A 51 -0.68 -5.65 3.71
CA GLY A 51 -1.73 -6.33 2.97
C GLY A 51 -1.77 -6.00 1.48
N VAL A 52 -1.89 -7.02 0.64
CA VAL A 52 -1.97 -6.95 -0.82
C VAL A 52 -3.16 -7.79 -1.28
N ARG A 53 -4.10 -7.20 -2.05
CA ARG A 53 -5.35 -7.87 -2.38
C ARG A 53 -5.91 -7.54 -3.75
N HIS A 54 -6.72 -8.44 -4.31
CA HIS A 54 -7.55 -8.23 -5.49
C HIS A 54 -8.98 -7.78 -5.16
N GLN A 55 -9.48 -8.08 -3.96
CA GLN A 55 -10.87 -7.89 -3.56
C GLN A 55 -11.24 -6.42 -3.41
N PHE A 56 -11.40 -5.72 -4.55
CA PHE A 56 -11.91 -4.35 -4.63
C PHE A 56 -13.29 -4.30 -5.31
N SER A 57 -13.95 -3.14 -5.18
CA SER A 57 -15.31 -2.89 -5.69
C SER A 57 -15.35 -2.16 -7.03
N ASN A 58 -14.20 -1.79 -7.59
CA ASN A 58 -14.13 -1.10 -8.89
C ASN A 58 -13.08 -1.73 -9.79
N GLU A 59 -13.35 -1.68 -11.08
CA GLU A 59 -12.53 -2.32 -12.12
C GLU A 59 -11.09 -1.79 -12.15
N ALA A 60 -10.89 -0.48 -12.02
CA ALA A 60 -9.56 0.11 -12.09
C ALA A 60 -8.63 -0.44 -10.98
N ASN A 61 -9.12 -0.51 -9.73
CA ASN A 61 -8.33 -1.05 -8.63
C ASN A 61 -8.08 -2.55 -8.78
N ILE A 62 -9.05 -3.31 -9.31
CA ILE A 62 -8.85 -4.75 -9.56
C ILE A 62 -7.77 -4.95 -10.62
N LEU A 63 -7.82 -4.23 -11.73
CA LEU A 63 -6.81 -4.35 -12.79
C LEU A 63 -5.41 -3.95 -12.29
N LEU A 64 -5.29 -2.84 -11.55
CA LEU A 64 -4.02 -2.45 -10.93
C LEU A 64 -3.50 -3.50 -9.96
N SER A 65 -4.39 -4.18 -9.23
CA SER A 65 -4.01 -5.25 -8.31
C SER A 65 -3.55 -6.51 -9.03
N ILE A 66 -4.18 -6.88 -10.14
CA ILE A 66 -3.75 -8.01 -10.99
C ILE A 66 -2.30 -7.81 -11.44
N GLU A 67 -1.99 -6.64 -11.98
CA GLU A 67 -0.63 -6.30 -12.42
C GLU A 67 0.37 -6.28 -11.24
N SER A 68 -0.04 -5.66 -10.12
CA SER A 68 0.84 -5.54 -8.95
C SER A 68 1.14 -6.88 -8.30
N ILE A 69 0.13 -7.74 -8.13
CA ILE A 69 0.30 -9.06 -7.52
C ILE A 69 1.09 -9.97 -8.45
N GLY A 70 0.83 -9.91 -9.77
CA GLY A 70 1.62 -10.63 -10.76
C GLY A 70 3.12 -10.27 -10.69
N LEU A 71 3.45 -8.99 -10.49
CA LEU A 71 4.83 -8.59 -10.25
C LEU A 71 5.37 -9.08 -8.89
N PHE A 72 4.56 -9.06 -7.83
CA PHE A 72 5.00 -9.50 -6.49
C PHE A 72 5.26 -11.01 -6.44
N GLU A 73 4.52 -11.81 -7.18
CA GLU A 73 4.75 -13.26 -7.34
C GLU A 73 6.15 -13.57 -7.93
N HIS A 74 6.72 -12.63 -8.70
CA HIS A 74 8.02 -12.75 -9.36
C HIS A 74 9.02 -11.65 -8.95
N PHE A 75 8.76 -10.96 -7.83
CA PHE A 75 9.52 -9.78 -7.44
C PHE A 75 11.01 -10.04 -7.25
N LYS A 76 11.35 -11.19 -6.69
CA LYS A 76 12.74 -11.59 -6.49
C LYS A 76 13.48 -11.78 -7.81
N GLU A 77 12.85 -12.39 -8.79
CA GLU A 77 13.41 -12.65 -10.12
C GLU A 77 13.50 -11.36 -10.94
N GLU A 78 12.48 -10.51 -10.88
CA GLU A 78 12.38 -9.32 -11.73
C GLU A 78 13.07 -8.09 -11.14
N VAL A 79 13.01 -7.91 -9.83
CA VAL A 79 13.52 -6.73 -9.11
C VAL A 79 14.79 -7.03 -8.31
N GLY A 80 15.05 -8.32 -8.01
CA GLY A 80 16.26 -8.76 -7.31
C GLY A 80 16.18 -8.68 -5.78
N THR A 81 14.98 -8.56 -5.20
CA THR A 81 14.77 -8.45 -3.75
C THR A 81 13.67 -9.40 -3.30
N ASP A 82 13.92 -10.13 -2.23
CA ASP A 82 12.88 -10.92 -1.56
C ASP A 82 12.00 -9.98 -0.72
N ILE A 83 10.67 -10.09 -0.86
CA ILE A 83 9.70 -9.23 -0.20
C ILE A 83 8.82 -9.98 0.81
N ASP A 84 9.20 -11.20 1.17
CA ASP A 84 8.46 -12.07 2.10
C ASP A 84 6.96 -12.15 1.73
N PHE A 85 6.66 -12.27 0.42
CA PHE A 85 5.29 -12.30 -0.06
C PHE A 85 4.64 -13.65 0.20
N HIS A 86 3.60 -13.67 1.02
CA HIS A 86 2.83 -14.83 1.40
C HIS A 86 1.39 -14.70 0.92
N GLN A 87 0.96 -15.60 0.06
CA GLN A 87 -0.42 -15.67 -0.44
C GLN A 87 -1.25 -16.66 0.40
N ASP A 88 -1.40 -16.35 1.68
CA ASP A 88 -2.26 -17.09 2.60
C ASP A 88 -3.74 -16.67 2.47
N GLY A 89 -4.00 -15.61 1.74
CA GLY A 89 -5.34 -15.13 1.41
C GLY A 89 -5.85 -13.98 2.26
N TYR A 90 -6.97 -13.41 1.78
CA TYR A 90 -7.79 -12.42 2.49
C TYR A 90 -9.19 -12.95 2.70
N LEU A 91 -9.66 -12.88 3.92
CA LEU A 91 -11.00 -13.28 4.35
C LEU A 91 -11.78 -12.05 4.82
N PHE A 92 -12.86 -11.72 4.13
CA PHE A 92 -13.83 -10.72 4.59
C PHE A 92 -15.01 -11.44 5.27
N LEU A 93 -15.32 -11.05 6.50
CA LEU A 93 -16.48 -11.48 7.24
C LEU A 93 -17.60 -10.44 7.08
N LEU A 94 -18.81 -10.89 6.79
CA LEU A 94 -19.98 -10.07 6.52
C LEU A 94 -21.06 -10.40 7.53
N SER A 95 -21.58 -9.40 8.25
CA SER A 95 -22.54 -9.60 9.34
C SER A 95 -23.94 -9.03 9.03
N THR A 96 -24.13 -8.43 7.83
CA THR A 96 -25.41 -7.86 7.43
C THR A 96 -25.87 -8.32 6.05
N PRO A 97 -27.19 -8.39 5.78
CA PRO A 97 -27.69 -8.66 4.43
C PRO A 97 -27.23 -7.61 3.39
N ALA A 98 -27.07 -6.36 3.81
CA ALA A 98 -26.62 -5.27 2.92
C ALA A 98 -25.17 -5.48 2.46
N SER A 99 -24.27 -5.90 3.35
CA SER A 99 -22.90 -6.23 2.97
C SER A 99 -22.84 -7.45 2.06
N VAL A 100 -23.67 -8.47 2.30
CA VAL A 100 -23.76 -9.63 1.40
C VAL A 100 -24.20 -9.22 0.00
N GLU A 101 -25.22 -8.38 -0.13
CA GLU A 101 -25.66 -7.85 -1.43
C GLU A 101 -24.53 -7.09 -2.14
N MET A 102 -23.85 -6.18 -1.43
CA MET A 102 -22.73 -5.42 -1.95
C MET A 102 -21.60 -6.35 -2.42
N PHE A 103 -21.19 -7.31 -1.60
CA PHE A 103 -20.12 -8.24 -1.95
C PHE A 103 -20.52 -9.20 -3.07
N THR A 104 -21.80 -9.54 -3.23
CA THR A 104 -22.28 -10.31 -4.37
C THR A 104 -21.97 -9.59 -5.68
N ALA A 105 -22.23 -8.28 -5.77
CA ALA A 105 -21.88 -7.48 -6.94
C ALA A 105 -20.36 -7.37 -7.13
N ASN A 106 -19.60 -7.17 -6.04
CA ASN A 106 -18.14 -7.08 -6.08
C ASN A 106 -17.51 -8.39 -6.58
N VAL A 107 -17.93 -9.55 -6.04
CA VAL A 107 -17.44 -10.88 -6.44
C VAL A 107 -17.77 -11.16 -7.91
N ALA A 108 -18.98 -10.78 -8.37
CA ALA A 108 -19.33 -10.92 -9.79
C ALA A 108 -18.39 -10.10 -10.69
N LEU A 109 -18.04 -8.87 -10.30
CA LEU A 109 -17.06 -8.04 -11.01
C LEU A 109 -15.67 -8.67 -10.99
N GLN A 110 -15.19 -9.09 -9.82
CA GLN A 110 -13.87 -9.71 -9.63
C GLN A 110 -13.73 -10.98 -10.49
N ARG A 111 -14.73 -11.87 -10.46
CA ARG A 111 -14.76 -13.09 -11.28
C ARG A 111 -14.78 -12.79 -12.78
N ARG A 112 -15.52 -11.79 -13.23
CA ARG A 112 -15.52 -11.32 -14.63
C ARG A 112 -14.13 -10.87 -15.08
N LEU A 113 -13.34 -10.29 -14.18
CA LEU A 113 -11.96 -9.86 -14.42
C LEU A 113 -10.92 -10.97 -14.18
N GLY A 114 -11.35 -12.20 -13.95
CA GLY A 114 -10.47 -13.37 -13.84
C GLY A 114 -9.98 -13.69 -12.43
N ILE A 115 -10.50 -13.01 -11.39
CA ILE A 115 -10.12 -13.29 -10.01
C ILE A 115 -11.01 -14.39 -9.42
N THR A 116 -10.39 -15.43 -8.86
CA THR A 116 -11.10 -16.47 -8.12
C THR A 116 -11.36 -15.98 -6.71
N VAL A 117 -12.62 -15.81 -6.38
CA VAL A 117 -13.08 -15.45 -5.03
C VAL A 117 -14.15 -16.45 -4.62
N ASP A 118 -13.95 -17.07 -3.47
CA ASP A 118 -14.87 -18.05 -2.92
C ASP A 118 -15.87 -17.38 -1.97
N TRP A 119 -17.13 -17.83 -2.02
CA TRP A 119 -18.13 -17.56 -1.01
C TRP A 119 -18.08 -18.66 0.03
N LEU A 120 -18.04 -18.27 1.30
CA LEU A 120 -17.97 -19.17 2.44
C LEU A 120 -19.14 -18.90 3.39
N ASP A 121 -19.61 -19.95 4.04
CA ASP A 121 -20.45 -19.81 5.23
C ASP A 121 -19.59 -19.57 6.49
N ALA A 122 -20.26 -19.35 7.62
CA ALA A 122 -19.59 -19.05 8.89
C ALA A 122 -18.69 -20.21 9.37
N ALA A 123 -19.08 -21.45 9.12
CA ALA A 123 -18.32 -22.64 9.54
C ALA A 123 -17.08 -22.81 8.64
N GLU A 124 -17.22 -22.64 7.34
CA GLU A 124 -16.13 -22.66 6.37
C GLU A 124 -15.11 -21.55 6.65
N ALA A 125 -15.58 -20.32 6.95
CA ALA A 125 -14.73 -19.20 7.34
C ALA A 125 -13.95 -19.48 8.63
N SER A 126 -14.61 -20.04 9.65
CA SER A 126 -13.98 -20.45 10.91
C SER A 126 -12.90 -21.52 10.72
N ALA A 127 -13.09 -22.42 9.76
CA ALA A 127 -12.12 -23.48 9.46
C ALA A 127 -10.82 -22.97 8.85
N LEU A 128 -10.83 -21.80 8.17
CA LEU A 128 -9.63 -21.19 7.58
C LEU A 128 -8.66 -20.62 8.63
N SER A 129 -9.16 -20.18 9.77
CA SER A 129 -8.32 -19.58 10.81
C SER A 129 -8.72 -20.10 12.19
N ALA A 130 -7.88 -20.95 12.77
CA ALA A 130 -8.15 -21.57 14.06
C ALA A 130 -8.39 -20.52 15.16
N GLY A 131 -9.53 -20.64 15.85
CA GLY A 131 -9.93 -19.72 16.90
C GLY A 131 -10.69 -18.48 16.43
N LEU A 132 -10.97 -18.36 15.13
CA LEU A 132 -11.82 -17.30 14.60
C LEU A 132 -13.27 -17.49 15.09
N VAL A 133 -13.79 -16.46 15.75
CA VAL A 133 -15.19 -16.41 16.19
C VAL A 133 -16.02 -15.85 15.04
N THR A 134 -17.03 -16.59 14.62
CA THR A 134 -17.92 -16.25 13.49
C THR A 134 -19.37 -16.06 13.92
N ASP A 135 -19.60 -15.77 15.21
CA ASP A 135 -20.94 -15.48 15.71
C ASP A 135 -21.50 -14.21 15.04
N GLY A 136 -22.69 -14.33 14.44
CA GLY A 136 -23.32 -13.23 13.71
C GLY A 136 -22.82 -13.04 12.27
N VAL A 137 -21.84 -13.79 11.81
CA VAL A 137 -21.39 -13.79 10.40
C VAL A 137 -22.46 -14.48 9.55
N VAL A 138 -22.96 -13.79 8.53
CA VAL A 138 -23.99 -14.28 7.60
C VAL A 138 -23.41 -14.71 6.24
N GLY A 139 -22.14 -14.43 6.00
CA GLY A 139 -21.38 -14.85 4.82
C GLY A 139 -19.96 -14.34 4.87
N ALA A 140 -19.10 -14.89 4.04
CA ALA A 140 -17.72 -14.45 3.92
C ALA A 140 -17.22 -14.58 2.49
N THR A 141 -16.20 -13.80 2.13
CA THR A 141 -15.49 -13.95 0.85
C THR A 141 -14.02 -14.19 1.09
N PHE A 142 -13.44 -15.09 0.31
CA PHE A 142 -12.02 -15.46 0.42
C PHE A 142 -11.34 -15.46 -0.95
N CYS A 143 -10.16 -14.85 -1.01
CA CYS A 143 -9.28 -14.91 -2.17
C CYS A 143 -7.91 -15.41 -1.74
N GLN A 144 -7.57 -16.64 -2.14
CA GLN A 144 -6.30 -17.30 -1.81
C GLN A 144 -5.08 -16.56 -2.36
N ARG A 145 -5.20 -15.90 -3.52
CA ARG A 145 -4.10 -15.17 -4.16
C ARG A 145 -3.82 -13.80 -3.55
N ASP A 146 -4.67 -13.33 -2.66
CA ASP A 146 -4.39 -12.17 -1.81
C ASP A 146 -3.39 -12.57 -0.72
N GLY A 147 -2.66 -11.61 -0.15
CA GLY A 147 -1.63 -11.96 0.80
C GLY A 147 -1.01 -10.77 1.52
N ILE A 148 0.18 -11.01 2.05
CA ILE A 148 0.96 -10.04 2.82
C ILE A 148 2.37 -10.00 2.27
N ALA A 149 2.92 -8.80 2.05
CA ALA A 149 4.30 -8.56 1.64
C ALA A 149 4.99 -7.61 2.62
N ASP A 150 6.32 -7.64 2.67
CA ASP A 150 7.11 -6.64 3.41
C ASP A 150 7.11 -5.30 2.66
N PRO A 151 6.46 -4.23 3.20
CA PRO A 151 6.41 -2.94 2.52
C PRO A 151 7.79 -2.28 2.36
N ASN A 152 8.71 -2.54 3.30
CA ASN A 152 10.07 -2.02 3.22
C ASN A 152 10.87 -2.77 2.14
N GLY A 153 10.75 -4.08 2.08
CA GLY A 153 11.35 -4.91 1.03
C GLY A 153 10.92 -4.47 -0.36
N VAL A 154 9.61 -4.23 -0.57
CA VAL A 154 9.06 -3.72 -1.84
C VAL A 154 9.68 -2.37 -2.19
N THR A 155 9.65 -1.41 -1.25
CA THR A 155 10.16 -0.06 -1.48
C THR A 155 11.65 -0.05 -1.78
N MET A 156 12.43 -0.76 -0.98
CA MET A 156 13.88 -0.83 -1.13
C MET A 156 14.30 -1.62 -2.37
N GLY A 157 13.54 -2.65 -2.74
CA GLY A 157 13.78 -3.40 -3.97
C GLY A 157 13.66 -2.50 -5.20
N PHE A 158 12.54 -1.81 -5.34
CA PHE A 158 12.36 -0.84 -6.41
C PHE A 158 13.41 0.26 -6.40
N ALA A 159 13.68 0.86 -5.24
CA ALA A 159 14.63 1.96 -5.12
C ALA A 159 16.05 1.54 -5.50
N LYS A 160 16.55 0.41 -5.00
CA LYS A 160 17.88 -0.12 -5.35
C LYS A 160 18.00 -0.43 -6.83
N SER A 161 16.99 -1.05 -7.42
CA SER A 161 16.99 -1.37 -8.85
C SER A 161 16.96 -0.09 -9.70
N ALA A 162 16.16 0.91 -9.32
CA ALA A 162 16.16 2.22 -9.99
C ALA A 162 17.52 2.93 -9.90
N GLN A 163 18.16 2.94 -8.72
CA GLN A 163 19.49 3.53 -8.52
C GLN A 163 20.56 2.82 -9.36
N ALA A 164 20.52 1.49 -9.42
CA ALA A 164 21.45 0.72 -10.25
C ALA A 164 21.32 1.06 -11.76
N ALA A 165 20.12 1.48 -12.18
CA ALA A 165 19.84 1.94 -13.54
C ALA A 165 20.14 3.43 -13.77
N GLY A 166 20.62 4.19 -12.76
CA GLY A 166 21.04 5.58 -12.89
C GLY A 166 20.11 6.65 -12.32
N VAL A 167 18.98 6.26 -11.70
CA VAL A 167 18.10 7.20 -10.98
C VAL A 167 18.82 7.76 -9.75
N GLU A 168 18.82 9.08 -9.59
CA GLU A 168 19.31 9.71 -8.37
C GLU A 168 18.21 9.72 -7.30
N ILE A 169 18.52 9.21 -6.10
CA ILE A 169 17.63 9.28 -4.94
C ILE A 169 18.24 10.19 -3.90
N VAL A 170 17.55 11.29 -3.60
CA VAL A 170 17.97 12.32 -2.66
C VAL A 170 17.07 12.28 -1.45
N ARG A 171 17.65 12.00 -0.29
CA ARG A 171 16.95 11.96 1.01
C ARG A 171 17.27 13.21 1.83
N ASP A 172 16.64 13.38 2.98
CA ASP A 172 16.77 14.55 3.86
C ASP A 172 16.54 15.86 3.09
N THR A 173 15.65 15.81 2.08
CA THR A 173 15.43 16.94 1.17
C THR A 173 13.93 17.11 0.94
N GLU A 174 13.38 18.19 1.45
CA GLU A 174 11.97 18.53 1.30
C GLU A 174 11.73 19.38 0.06
N VAL A 175 10.67 19.04 -0.69
CA VAL A 175 10.17 19.92 -1.76
C VAL A 175 9.34 21.02 -1.13
N THR A 176 9.76 22.27 -1.34
CA THR A 176 9.16 23.48 -0.77
C THR A 176 8.34 24.28 -1.78
N GLY A 177 8.47 23.97 -3.08
CA GLY A 177 7.74 24.61 -4.16
C GLY A 177 7.74 23.81 -5.44
N VAL A 178 6.73 24.02 -6.29
CA VAL A 178 6.70 23.54 -7.67
C VAL A 178 6.80 24.74 -8.60
N LEU A 179 7.79 24.72 -9.48
CA LEU A 179 8.05 25.80 -10.42
C LEU A 179 7.11 25.66 -11.62
N VAL A 180 6.37 26.72 -11.91
CA VAL A 180 5.44 26.80 -13.06
C VAL A 180 5.79 28.04 -13.88
N GLU A 181 6.12 27.87 -15.15
CA GLU A 181 6.46 28.93 -16.08
C GLU A 181 5.59 28.82 -17.33
N GLY A 182 4.93 29.91 -17.69
CA GLY A 182 4.04 29.92 -18.86
C GLY A 182 2.89 28.89 -18.81
N GLY A 183 2.46 28.46 -17.60
CA GLY A 183 1.41 27.44 -17.42
C GLY A 183 1.92 26.00 -17.52
N CYS A 184 3.21 25.78 -17.65
CA CYS A 184 3.85 24.47 -17.70
C CYS A 184 4.76 24.25 -16.49
N ILE A 185 4.94 22.99 -16.09
CA ILE A 185 5.89 22.62 -15.06
C ILE A 185 7.31 22.93 -15.56
N ALA A 186 8.12 23.59 -14.70
CA ALA A 186 9.52 23.92 -14.95
C ALA A 186 10.48 23.26 -13.96
N GLY A 187 9.96 22.66 -12.86
CA GLY A 187 10.78 21.96 -11.87
C GLY A 187 10.24 22.06 -10.46
N VAL A 188 11.13 21.89 -9.49
CA VAL A 188 10.81 21.99 -8.06
C VAL A 188 11.86 22.82 -7.32
N GLU A 189 11.43 23.49 -6.26
CA GLU A 189 12.30 24.04 -5.21
C GLU A 189 12.39 23.03 -4.07
N THR A 190 13.58 22.90 -3.50
CA THR A 190 13.82 22.01 -2.37
C THR A 190 14.69 22.69 -1.32
N THR A 191 14.75 22.12 -0.12
CA THR A 191 15.71 22.55 0.93
C THR A 191 17.18 22.42 0.50
N GLY A 192 17.47 21.61 -0.53
CA GLY A 192 18.80 21.42 -1.09
C GLY A 192 19.08 22.22 -2.36
N GLY A 193 18.15 23.09 -2.79
CA GLY A 193 18.21 23.89 -4.02
C GLY A 193 17.19 23.45 -5.07
N SER A 194 17.15 24.17 -6.19
CA SER A 194 16.16 23.92 -7.26
C SER A 194 16.62 22.81 -8.22
N ILE A 195 15.66 22.06 -8.74
CA ILE A 195 15.85 21.06 -9.80
C ILE A 195 14.92 21.44 -10.95
N ALA A 196 15.47 21.79 -12.11
CA ALA A 196 14.69 22.04 -13.30
C ALA A 196 14.25 20.71 -13.94
N ALA A 197 12.98 20.59 -14.25
CA ALA A 197 12.43 19.38 -14.89
C ALA A 197 11.09 19.69 -15.58
N PRO A 198 10.84 19.18 -16.79
CA PRO A 198 9.58 19.37 -17.49
C PRO A 198 8.45 18.47 -16.94
N VAL A 199 8.78 17.45 -16.17
CA VAL A 199 7.82 16.52 -15.59
C VAL A 199 8.07 16.37 -14.08
N VAL A 200 7.01 16.54 -13.31
CA VAL A 200 7.01 16.32 -11.86
C VAL A 200 5.93 15.30 -11.50
N VAL A 201 6.33 14.21 -10.85
CA VAL A 201 5.42 13.18 -10.35
C VAL A 201 5.15 13.42 -8.87
N ASN A 202 3.91 13.65 -8.52
CA ASN A 202 3.47 13.78 -7.13
C ASN A 202 3.15 12.40 -6.55
N ALA A 203 4.11 11.82 -5.84
CA ALA A 203 3.99 10.56 -5.09
C ALA A 203 4.08 10.78 -3.57
N ALA A 204 3.66 11.96 -3.10
CA ALA A 204 3.85 12.44 -1.72
C ALA A 204 2.84 11.84 -0.71
N GLY A 205 2.10 10.79 -1.09
CA GLY A 205 1.16 10.09 -0.20
C GLY A 205 0.15 11.05 0.44
N PRO A 206 0.04 11.07 1.79
CA PRO A 206 -0.92 11.96 2.48
C PRO A 206 -0.67 13.46 2.23
N HIS A 207 0.52 13.84 1.79
CA HIS A 207 0.89 15.22 1.46
C HIS A 207 0.59 15.61 0.00
N ALA A 208 0.02 14.70 -0.81
CA ALA A 208 -0.19 14.94 -2.25
C ALA A 208 -1.03 16.20 -2.54
N ARG A 209 -2.03 16.52 -1.71
CA ARG A 209 -2.81 17.77 -1.82
C ARG A 209 -1.93 19.00 -1.63
N ALA A 210 -1.04 18.99 -0.64
CA ALA A 210 -0.15 20.13 -0.39
C ALA A 210 0.79 20.37 -1.57
N ILE A 211 1.37 19.30 -2.11
CA ILE A 211 2.22 19.38 -3.32
C ILE A 211 1.39 19.85 -4.53
N GLY A 212 0.17 19.34 -4.73
CA GLY A 212 -0.70 19.78 -5.82
C GLY A 212 -0.97 21.28 -5.77
N ARG A 213 -1.24 21.82 -4.58
CA ARG A 213 -1.48 23.26 -4.37
C ARG A 213 -0.29 24.15 -4.73
N MET A 214 0.94 23.67 -4.59
CA MET A 214 2.15 24.38 -5.03
C MET A 214 2.15 24.60 -6.55
N ALA A 215 1.49 23.72 -7.32
CA ALA A 215 1.29 23.84 -8.76
C ALA A 215 -0.07 24.47 -9.15
N GLY A 216 -0.84 24.98 -8.19
CA GLY A 216 -2.18 25.55 -8.43
C GLY A 216 -3.28 24.49 -8.64
N LEU A 217 -3.04 23.21 -8.31
CA LEU A 217 -3.98 22.11 -8.48
C LEU A 217 -4.59 21.69 -7.14
N ASP A 218 -5.88 21.38 -7.11
CA ASP A 218 -6.52 20.75 -5.96
C ASP A 218 -6.59 19.23 -6.18
N VAL A 219 -5.72 18.50 -5.47
CA VAL A 219 -5.69 17.04 -5.45
C VAL A 219 -6.55 16.57 -4.28
N PRO A 220 -7.63 15.82 -4.50
CA PRO A 220 -8.60 15.46 -3.45
C PRO A 220 -8.07 14.31 -2.57
N VAL A 221 -6.99 14.53 -1.86
CA VAL A 221 -6.37 13.60 -0.90
C VAL A 221 -6.36 14.24 0.48
N ASP A 222 -7.06 13.63 1.43
CA ASP A 222 -7.05 14.03 2.83
C ASP A 222 -6.39 12.94 3.69
N PRO A 223 -5.48 13.31 4.62
CA PRO A 223 -4.82 12.37 5.52
C PRO A 223 -5.75 11.95 6.65
N TYR A 224 -5.88 10.65 6.90
CA TYR A 224 -6.58 10.11 8.06
C TYR A 224 -5.64 9.22 8.86
N ARG A 225 -5.55 9.46 10.16
CA ARG A 225 -4.76 8.62 11.05
C ARG A 225 -5.39 7.24 11.19
N ARG A 226 -4.56 6.22 11.15
CA ARG A 226 -4.95 4.83 11.43
C ARG A 226 -3.95 4.21 12.38
N HIS A 227 -4.44 3.50 13.37
CA HIS A 227 -3.60 2.83 14.35
C HIS A 227 -3.42 1.37 13.99
N ILE A 228 -2.19 0.91 14.12
CA ILE A 228 -1.83 -0.51 14.01
C ILE A 228 -1.21 -0.92 15.33
N PHE A 229 -1.67 -2.03 15.86
CA PHE A 229 -1.18 -2.61 17.10
C PHE A 229 -0.56 -3.98 16.84
N ILE A 230 0.51 -4.28 17.57
CA ILE A 230 1.11 -5.62 17.58
C ILE A 230 1.02 -6.15 19.00
N ALA A 231 0.26 -7.23 19.17
CA ALA A 231 0.18 -7.97 20.42
C ALA A 231 1.09 -9.19 20.35
N GLN A 232 1.92 -9.37 21.38
CA GLN A 232 2.78 -10.54 21.52
C GLN A 232 2.41 -11.32 22.78
N PRO A 233 2.55 -12.66 22.78
CA PRO A 233 2.28 -13.46 23.97
C PRO A 233 3.25 -13.05 25.09
N PRO A 234 2.75 -12.81 26.32
CA PRO A 234 3.63 -12.57 27.46
C PRO A 234 4.50 -13.82 27.71
N PRO A 235 5.76 -13.65 28.19
CA PRO A 235 6.70 -14.78 28.37
C PRO A 235 6.18 -15.92 29.24
N ALA A 236 5.23 -15.64 30.14
CA ALA A 236 4.62 -16.62 31.05
C ALA A 236 3.28 -17.18 30.55
N ALA A 237 2.81 -16.80 29.35
CA ALA A 237 1.52 -17.26 28.86
C ALA A 237 1.56 -18.75 28.51
N ARG A 238 0.82 -19.56 29.28
CA ARG A 238 0.65 -20.99 29.00
C ARG A 238 -0.32 -21.28 27.86
N ARG A 239 -1.18 -20.30 27.51
CA ARG A 239 -2.16 -20.39 26.43
C ARG A 239 -2.25 -19.02 25.74
N TRP A 240 -1.74 -18.96 24.54
CA TRP A 240 -1.90 -17.84 23.62
C TRP A 240 -2.20 -18.42 22.25
N ASN A 241 -3.44 -18.27 21.83
CA ASN A 241 -3.86 -18.78 20.53
C ASN A 241 -3.54 -17.71 19.49
N VAL A 242 -2.40 -17.84 18.83
CA VAL A 242 -2.07 -17.07 17.63
C VAL A 242 -2.59 -17.87 16.44
N PRO A 243 -3.24 -17.24 15.45
CA PRO A 243 -3.62 -17.92 14.22
C PRO A 243 -2.46 -18.69 13.62
N SER A 244 -2.70 -19.90 13.14
CA SER A 244 -1.65 -20.73 12.51
C SER A 244 -1.28 -20.22 11.12
N SER A 245 -2.24 -19.60 10.41
CA SER A 245 -2.08 -19.00 9.08
C SER A 245 -1.84 -17.50 9.18
N ARG A 246 -1.30 -16.91 8.10
CA ARG A 246 -1.16 -15.46 7.93
C ARG A 246 -2.33 -14.83 7.17
N ILE A 247 -3.46 -15.52 7.08
CA ILE A 247 -4.67 -14.97 6.45
C ILE A 247 -4.97 -13.61 7.06
N MET A 248 -5.14 -12.60 6.20
CA MET A 248 -5.67 -11.32 6.64
C MET A 248 -7.18 -11.45 6.80
N VAL A 249 -7.65 -11.37 8.03
CA VAL A 249 -9.08 -11.40 8.37
C VAL A 249 -9.58 -9.99 8.56
N ILE A 250 -10.69 -9.65 7.94
CA ILE A 250 -11.33 -8.34 8.03
C ILE A 250 -12.80 -8.54 8.38
N ASP A 251 -13.24 -7.99 9.49
CA ASP A 251 -14.65 -7.75 9.77
C ASP A 251 -15.09 -6.47 9.06
N PHE A 252 -15.93 -6.64 8.04
CA PHE A 252 -16.27 -5.55 7.13
C PHE A 252 -17.04 -4.42 7.82
N GLU A 253 -17.96 -4.75 8.71
CA GLU A 253 -18.82 -3.77 9.38
C GLU A 253 -18.05 -2.91 10.39
N SER A 254 -17.21 -3.51 11.20
CA SER A 254 -16.39 -2.77 12.19
C SER A 254 -15.11 -2.22 11.61
N THR A 255 -14.73 -2.65 10.41
CA THR A 255 -13.42 -2.40 9.81
C THR A 255 -12.23 -2.95 10.61
N PHE A 256 -12.49 -3.79 11.61
CA PHE A 256 -11.45 -4.46 12.37
C PHE A 256 -10.76 -5.50 11.49
N TYR A 257 -9.44 -5.50 11.53
CA TYR A 257 -8.64 -6.48 10.81
C TYR A 257 -7.50 -7.02 11.66
N PHE A 258 -7.09 -8.22 11.36
CA PHE A 258 -5.90 -8.80 11.96
C PHE A 258 -5.26 -9.84 11.04
N HIS A 259 -3.98 -10.11 11.30
CA HIS A 259 -3.26 -11.27 10.80
C HIS A 259 -2.17 -11.68 11.78
N ARG A 260 -1.63 -12.88 11.60
CA ARG A 260 -0.45 -13.31 12.35
C ARG A 260 0.76 -12.48 11.93
N GLU A 261 1.49 -11.96 12.92
CA GLU A 261 2.75 -11.23 12.73
C GLU A 261 3.82 -11.82 13.63
N GLY A 262 4.79 -12.54 13.03
CA GLY A 262 5.80 -13.27 13.77
C GLY A 262 5.22 -14.26 14.80
N ALA A 263 5.54 -14.05 16.08
CA ALA A 263 5.01 -14.83 17.20
C ALA A 263 3.67 -14.27 17.75
N GLY A 264 3.21 -13.14 17.23
CA GLY A 264 2.05 -12.40 17.73
C GLY A 264 0.96 -12.18 16.68
N VAL A 265 0.18 -11.13 16.90
CA VAL A 265 -0.91 -10.70 16.02
C VAL A 265 -0.78 -9.21 15.77
N LEU A 266 -0.80 -8.81 14.52
CA LEU A 266 -1.00 -7.44 14.10
C LEU A 266 -2.49 -7.22 13.89
N PHE A 267 -3.00 -6.09 14.38
CA PHE A 267 -4.41 -5.74 14.21
C PHE A 267 -4.61 -4.22 14.15
N GLY A 268 -5.73 -3.82 13.59
CA GLY A 268 -6.15 -2.43 13.52
C GLY A 268 -7.64 -2.30 13.24
N MET A 269 -8.13 -1.07 13.31
CA MET A 269 -9.52 -0.73 13.01
C MET A 269 -9.60 0.72 12.52
N GLY A 270 -10.53 1.00 11.61
CA GLY A 270 -10.86 2.38 11.24
C GLY A 270 -11.78 3.02 12.26
N ASP A 271 -11.55 4.29 12.57
CA ASP A 271 -12.53 5.10 13.30
C ASP A 271 -13.36 5.92 12.28
N PRO A 272 -14.69 5.71 12.19
CA PRO A 272 -15.53 6.46 11.27
C PRO A 272 -15.68 7.96 11.65
N HIS A 273 -15.29 8.32 12.88
CA HIS A 273 -15.35 9.70 13.38
C HIS A 273 -13.99 10.41 13.32
N GLU A 274 -12.94 9.74 12.84
CA GLU A 274 -11.63 10.36 12.65
C GLU A 274 -11.73 11.53 11.66
N THR A 275 -11.12 12.65 12.01
CA THR A 275 -11.02 13.82 11.14
C THR A 275 -9.68 13.87 10.42
N PRO A 276 -9.60 14.49 9.23
CA PRO A 276 -8.33 14.64 8.54
C PRO A 276 -7.27 15.31 9.41
N THR A 277 -6.11 14.67 9.55
CA THR A 277 -4.99 15.20 10.34
C THR A 277 -3.66 14.65 9.85
N PHE A 278 -2.58 15.42 10.05
CA PHE A 278 -1.20 14.98 9.92
C PHE A 278 -0.58 14.55 11.25
N ASP A 279 -1.28 14.72 12.35
CA ASP A 279 -0.80 14.30 13.67
C ASP A 279 -0.78 12.77 13.78
N LEU A 280 0.32 12.22 14.25
CA LEU A 280 0.58 10.78 14.39
C LEU A 280 0.65 10.37 15.85
#